data_69a6bef323e4f90728b5a55d9618c234
#
_entry.id   69a6bef323e4f90728b5a55d9618c234
#
_cell.length_a   1.000
_cell.length_b   1.000
_cell.length_c   1.000
_cell.angle_alpha   90.00
_cell.angle_beta   90.00
_cell.angle_gamma   90.00
#
_symmetry.space_group_name_H-M   'P 1'
#
loop_
_entity.id
_entity.type
_entity.pdbx_description
1 polymer ?
#
loop_
_entity_poly.entity_id
_entity_poly.type
_entity_poly.pdbx_seq_one_letter_code
_entity_poly.pdbx_strand_id
1 'polypeptide(L)'
;GIDYFQTEKTPEYFAAEASRQALIQLGAREAPAGEMEVVLGPGWPGILLHEAIGHGLEADFNRKGTSAFAGLIGKRVASEKCTVVDNGTLPSRRGSINVDDEGSPTQNTVLIEKGILKGYLSDKLSSKLMKMPDTGNGRRESYEHIPMPRMTNTYMLAGEDSPEDILRSVKRGVYAVNFGGGQVDITNGKFVFSASEAYLIEDGHVTAPLRNCTLIGNGPDALTKVSMVGNDLQLDEGVGTCGKDGQSVPVGVGIPTIKLDSMTVGGTGS
;
A
#
# COMPACT_ATOMS: atom_id res chain seq x y z
N GLY A 1 2.25 -1.56 -22.00
CA GLY A 1 1.87 -1.11 -23.33
C GLY A 1 0.60 -1.81 -23.82
N ILE A 2 0.23 -1.62 -25.08
CA ILE A 2 -0.97 -2.26 -25.70
C ILE A 2 -0.91 -3.79 -25.59
N ASP A 3 0.28 -4.36 -25.62
CA ASP A 3 0.50 -5.80 -25.44
C ASP A 3 -0.10 -6.37 -24.16
N TYR A 4 -0.30 -5.53 -23.13
CA TYR A 4 -0.96 -5.91 -21.89
C TYR A 4 -2.38 -6.44 -22.14
N PHE A 5 -3.13 -5.84 -23.07
CA PHE A 5 -4.49 -6.26 -23.43
C PHE A 5 -4.54 -7.47 -24.37
N GLN A 6 -3.39 -7.99 -24.80
CA GLN A 6 -3.28 -9.21 -25.60
C GLN A 6 -3.04 -10.46 -24.74
N THR A 7 -2.94 -10.29 -23.42
CA THR A 7 -2.83 -11.37 -22.43
C THR A 7 -4.22 -11.85 -22.01
N GLU A 8 -4.31 -12.62 -20.93
CA GLU A 8 -5.58 -13.05 -20.33
C GLU A 8 -6.41 -11.87 -19.78
N LYS A 9 -5.78 -10.69 -19.55
CA LYS A 9 -6.42 -9.47 -19.05
C LYS A 9 -6.87 -8.55 -20.19
N THR A 10 -7.81 -9.03 -20.98
CA THR A 10 -8.41 -8.28 -22.08
C THR A 10 -9.35 -7.16 -21.58
N PRO A 11 -9.77 -6.20 -22.42
CA PRO A 11 -10.79 -5.24 -22.06
C PRO A 11 -12.09 -5.88 -21.55
N GLU A 12 -12.47 -7.03 -22.13
CA GLU A 12 -13.64 -7.81 -21.71
C GLU A 12 -13.48 -8.39 -20.31
N TYR A 13 -12.26 -8.82 -19.93
CA TYR A 13 -11.95 -9.25 -18.57
C TYR A 13 -12.26 -8.14 -17.56
N PHE A 14 -11.79 -6.91 -17.80
CA PHE A 14 -12.04 -5.79 -16.90
C PHE A 14 -13.52 -5.40 -16.84
N ALA A 15 -14.23 -5.45 -17.96
CA ALA A 15 -15.67 -5.21 -17.98
C ALA A 15 -16.45 -6.27 -17.20
N ALA A 16 -16.07 -7.54 -17.34
CA ALA A 16 -16.67 -8.64 -16.58
C ALA A 16 -16.36 -8.52 -15.08
N GLU A 17 -15.11 -8.15 -14.72
CA GLU A 17 -14.72 -7.96 -13.32
C GLU A 17 -15.46 -6.80 -12.65
N ALA A 18 -15.63 -5.68 -13.33
CA ALA A 18 -16.44 -4.56 -12.84
C ALA A 18 -17.91 -4.97 -12.62
N SER A 19 -18.46 -5.76 -13.54
CA SER A 19 -19.83 -6.29 -13.42
C SER A 19 -19.95 -7.29 -12.25
N ARG A 20 -18.94 -8.17 -12.06
CA ARG A 20 -18.88 -9.11 -10.93
C ARG A 20 -18.89 -8.36 -9.59
N GLN A 21 -18.03 -7.34 -9.45
CA GLN A 21 -17.96 -6.54 -8.22
C GLN A 21 -19.28 -5.83 -7.93
N ALA A 22 -19.92 -5.25 -8.94
CA ALA A 22 -21.22 -4.60 -8.78
C ALA A 22 -22.31 -5.58 -8.31
N LEU A 23 -22.36 -6.79 -8.89
CA LEU A 23 -23.31 -7.83 -8.50
C LEU A 23 -23.09 -8.32 -7.07
N ILE A 24 -21.83 -8.48 -6.64
CA ILE A 24 -21.49 -8.85 -5.27
C ILE A 24 -22.01 -7.78 -4.29
N GLN A 25 -21.83 -6.50 -4.61
CA GLN A 25 -22.28 -5.39 -3.75
C GLN A 25 -23.81 -5.33 -3.58
N LEU A 26 -24.61 -5.76 -4.57
CA LEU A 26 -26.06 -5.83 -4.47
C LEU A 26 -26.53 -6.80 -3.38
N GLY A 27 -25.83 -7.91 -3.18
CA GLY A 27 -26.13 -8.92 -2.15
C GLY A 27 -25.38 -8.75 -0.84
N ALA A 28 -24.53 -7.71 -0.73
CA ALA A 28 -23.65 -7.55 0.40
C ALA A 28 -24.37 -7.08 1.67
N ARG A 29 -23.91 -7.58 2.83
CA ARG A 29 -24.35 -7.13 4.16
C ARG A 29 -23.60 -5.87 4.57
N GLU A 30 -24.15 -5.12 5.53
CA GLU A 30 -23.41 -4.03 6.18
C GLU A 30 -22.19 -4.58 6.90
N ALA A 31 -21.05 -3.90 6.74
CA ALA A 31 -19.82 -4.26 7.45
C ALA A 31 -19.99 -4.05 8.96
N PRO A 32 -19.44 -4.94 9.81
CA PRO A 32 -19.41 -4.72 11.25
C PRO A 32 -18.59 -3.49 11.61
N ALA A 33 -18.89 -2.87 12.75
CA ALA A 33 -18.14 -1.76 13.29
C ALA A 33 -17.33 -2.20 14.52
N GLY A 34 -16.10 -1.70 14.66
CA GLY A 34 -15.25 -1.95 15.84
C GLY A 34 -13.85 -2.44 15.51
N GLU A 35 -13.09 -2.78 16.52
CA GLU A 35 -11.76 -3.38 16.35
C GLU A 35 -11.89 -4.89 16.12
N MET A 36 -11.20 -5.38 15.08
CA MET A 36 -11.20 -6.80 14.75
C MET A 36 -9.97 -7.18 13.91
N GLU A 37 -9.77 -8.48 13.73
CA GLU A 37 -8.76 -9.00 12.82
C GLU A 37 -9.13 -8.64 11.38
N VAL A 38 -8.11 -8.21 10.61
CA VAL A 38 -8.28 -7.87 9.19
C VAL A 38 -7.24 -8.62 8.36
N VAL A 39 -7.71 -9.29 7.32
CA VAL A 39 -6.85 -9.85 6.28
C VAL A 39 -6.95 -8.96 5.05
N LEU A 40 -5.80 -8.53 4.52
CA LEU A 40 -5.72 -7.84 3.24
C LEU A 40 -5.32 -8.84 2.18
N GLY A 41 -6.03 -8.86 1.06
CA GLY A 41 -5.67 -9.67 -0.11
C GLY A 41 -4.42 -9.16 -0.83
N PRO A 42 -3.87 -9.93 -1.76
CA PRO A 42 -2.66 -9.52 -2.49
C PRO A 42 -2.94 -8.44 -3.54
N GLY A 43 -1.90 -7.73 -3.96
CA GLY A 43 -1.96 -6.77 -5.07
C GLY A 43 -2.39 -5.37 -4.68
N TRP A 44 -3.53 -4.88 -5.20
CA TRP A 44 -4.00 -3.51 -5.01
C TRP A 44 -4.19 -3.08 -3.55
N PRO A 45 -4.56 -3.94 -2.58
CA PRO A 45 -4.55 -3.56 -1.17
C PRO A 45 -3.20 -3.04 -0.64
N GLY A 46 -2.11 -3.21 -1.38
CA GLY A 46 -0.83 -2.53 -1.17
C GLY A 46 -0.91 -0.99 -1.18
N ILE A 47 -2.03 -0.39 -1.63
CA ILE A 47 -2.31 1.04 -1.47
C ILE A 47 -2.24 1.45 0.01
N LEU A 48 -2.54 0.54 0.94
CA LEU A 48 -2.36 0.78 2.37
C LEU A 48 -0.90 1.09 2.71
N LEU A 49 0.08 0.41 2.09
CA LEU A 49 1.50 0.72 2.30
C LEU A 49 1.85 2.10 1.74
N HIS A 50 1.31 2.46 0.58
CA HIS A 50 1.53 3.75 -0.05
C HIS A 50 1.11 4.90 0.87
N GLU A 51 -0.08 4.80 1.44
CA GLU A 51 -0.63 5.84 2.31
C GLU A 51 -0.10 5.72 3.76
N ALA A 52 -0.10 4.52 4.33
CA ALA A 52 0.25 4.32 5.73
C ALA A 52 1.71 4.66 6.05
N ILE A 53 2.61 4.38 5.10
CA ILE A 53 4.05 4.58 5.30
C ILE A 53 4.73 5.31 4.14
N GLY A 54 4.34 5.07 2.90
CA GLY A 54 5.06 5.56 1.73
C GLY A 54 5.24 7.07 1.74
N HIS A 55 4.16 7.83 1.83
CA HIS A 55 4.23 9.29 1.97
C HIS A 55 4.97 9.74 3.23
N GLY A 56 4.80 9.01 4.34
CA GLY A 56 5.52 9.29 5.58
C GLY A 56 7.03 9.07 5.48
N LEU A 57 7.49 8.28 4.51
CA LEU A 57 8.91 8.00 4.27
C LEU A 57 9.53 8.86 3.16
N GLU A 58 8.81 9.82 2.61
CA GLU A 58 9.38 10.83 1.70
C GLU A 58 10.27 11.81 2.49
N ALA A 59 11.49 12.02 2.00
CA ALA A 59 12.55 12.68 2.77
C ALA A 59 12.29 14.15 3.07
N ASP A 60 11.54 14.86 2.24
CA ASP A 60 11.21 16.27 2.46
C ASP A 60 10.35 16.50 3.72
N PHE A 61 9.39 15.62 4.01
CA PHE A 61 8.62 15.65 5.26
C PHE A 61 9.48 15.28 6.46
N ASN A 62 10.35 14.28 6.30
CA ASN A 62 11.26 13.84 7.37
C ASN A 62 12.30 14.89 7.70
N ARG A 63 12.86 15.59 6.68
CA ARG A 63 13.78 16.70 6.84
C ARG A 63 13.15 17.89 7.56
N LYS A 64 11.89 18.17 7.29
CA LYS A 64 11.13 19.24 7.95
C LYS A 64 10.62 18.84 9.35
N GLY A 65 10.76 17.55 9.75
CA GLY A 65 10.25 17.05 11.02
C GLY A 65 8.72 16.95 11.08
N THR A 66 8.04 16.94 9.93
CA THR A 66 6.57 16.92 9.85
C THR A 66 5.99 15.53 9.63
N SER A 67 6.82 14.53 9.37
CA SER A 67 6.38 13.14 9.27
C SER A 67 6.37 12.45 10.63
N ALA A 68 5.41 11.55 10.84
CA ALA A 68 5.37 10.63 11.97
C ALA A 68 6.60 9.70 12.04
N PHE A 69 7.36 9.55 10.94
CA PHE A 69 8.58 8.72 10.87
C PHE A 69 9.88 9.53 11.02
N ALA A 70 9.79 10.84 11.27
CA ALA A 70 10.99 11.68 11.40
C ALA A 70 11.89 11.22 12.54
N GLY A 71 13.20 11.00 12.23
CA GLY A 71 14.20 10.57 13.21
C GLY A 71 14.10 9.10 13.64
N LEU A 72 13.30 8.27 12.95
CA LEU A 72 13.11 6.86 13.31
C LEU A 72 14.01 5.89 12.55
N ILE A 73 14.97 6.35 11.73
CA ILE A 73 15.96 5.44 11.09
C ILE A 73 16.65 4.59 12.16
N GLY A 74 16.71 3.28 11.93
CA GLY A 74 17.24 2.28 12.84
C GLY A 74 16.28 1.84 13.95
N LYS A 75 15.08 2.40 14.01
CA LYS A 75 14.03 2.01 14.98
C LYS A 75 13.04 1.04 14.34
N ARG A 76 12.38 0.26 15.20
CA ARG A 76 11.28 -0.61 14.78
C ARG A 76 10.03 0.24 14.50
N VAL A 77 9.50 0.11 13.29
CA VAL A 77 8.30 0.81 12.81
C VAL A 77 7.26 -0.15 12.24
N ALA A 78 7.56 -1.43 12.21
CA ALA A 78 6.67 -2.50 11.74
C ALA A 78 6.98 -3.82 12.44
N SER A 79 6.13 -4.82 12.27
CA SER A 79 6.40 -6.21 12.65
C SER A 79 7.69 -6.72 11.98
N GLU A 80 8.42 -7.61 12.63
CA GLU A 80 9.63 -8.24 12.07
C GLU A 80 9.36 -9.05 10.78
N LYS A 81 8.11 -9.42 10.53
CA LYS A 81 7.68 -10.07 9.29
C LYS A 81 7.64 -9.11 8.10
N CYS A 82 7.63 -7.80 8.32
CA CYS A 82 7.49 -6.80 7.28
C CYS A 82 8.84 -6.37 6.73
N THR A 83 9.03 -6.57 5.42
CA THR A 83 10.09 -5.92 4.64
C THR A 83 9.45 -5.18 3.49
N VAL A 84 9.69 -3.88 3.39
CA VAL A 84 9.05 -2.99 2.40
C VAL A 84 10.12 -2.27 1.59
N VAL A 85 9.93 -2.25 0.29
CA VAL A 85 10.82 -1.63 -0.69
C VAL A 85 10.06 -0.65 -1.59
N ASP A 86 10.78 0.33 -2.14
CA ASP A 86 10.35 1.12 -3.30
C ASP A 86 11.30 0.81 -4.46
N ASN A 87 10.77 0.29 -5.56
CA ASN A 87 11.58 -0.22 -6.66
C ASN A 87 11.13 0.34 -8.00
N GLY A 88 11.87 1.35 -8.49
CA GLY A 88 11.63 1.94 -9.81
C GLY A 88 12.21 1.15 -10.98
N THR A 89 12.96 0.05 -10.73
CA THR A 89 13.66 -0.72 -11.77
C THR A 89 12.81 -1.85 -12.38
N LEU A 90 11.62 -2.11 -11.86
CA LEU A 90 10.78 -3.21 -12.33
C LEU A 90 10.38 -3.00 -13.80
N PRO A 91 10.60 -3.97 -14.70
CA PRO A 91 10.28 -3.80 -16.10
C PRO A 91 8.77 -3.68 -16.32
N SER A 92 8.39 -2.80 -17.25
CA SER A 92 7.00 -2.63 -17.71
C SER A 92 5.97 -2.30 -16.61
N ARG A 93 6.41 -1.74 -15.46
CA ARG A 93 5.49 -1.30 -14.39
C ARG A 93 5.19 0.20 -14.54
N ARG A 94 3.97 0.59 -14.11
CA ARG A 94 3.49 1.97 -14.23
C ARG A 94 4.32 2.98 -13.42
N GLY A 95 4.80 2.60 -12.25
CA GLY A 95 5.63 3.45 -11.40
C GLY A 95 7.11 3.45 -11.76
N SER A 96 7.55 2.58 -12.69
CA SER A 96 8.97 2.44 -13.03
C SER A 96 9.47 3.55 -13.94
N ILE A 97 10.70 3.96 -13.69
CA ILE A 97 11.44 4.98 -14.45
C ILE A 97 12.89 4.53 -14.60
N ASN A 98 13.60 4.99 -15.61
CA ASN A 98 15.04 4.72 -15.77
C ASN A 98 15.89 5.69 -14.96
N VAL A 99 15.51 6.96 -14.99
CA VAL A 99 16.09 8.08 -14.23
C VAL A 99 14.94 8.92 -13.69
N ASP A 100 15.15 9.55 -12.55
CA ASP A 100 14.18 10.51 -12.01
C ASP A 100 14.27 11.86 -12.75
N ASP A 101 13.42 12.82 -12.37
CA ASP A 101 13.37 14.13 -13.01
C ASP A 101 14.55 15.06 -12.64
N GLU A 102 15.45 14.59 -11.80
CA GLU A 102 16.71 15.24 -11.46
C GLU A 102 17.92 14.54 -12.11
N GLY A 103 17.71 13.49 -12.91
CA GLY A 103 18.74 12.71 -13.61
C GLY A 103 19.43 11.67 -12.74
N SER A 104 18.89 11.34 -11.60
CA SER A 104 19.40 10.25 -10.73
C SER A 104 18.87 8.90 -11.21
N PRO A 105 19.73 7.86 -11.34
CA PRO A 105 19.27 6.52 -11.69
C PRO A 105 18.27 6.00 -10.64
N THR A 106 17.19 5.39 -11.12
CA THR A 106 16.25 4.70 -10.23
C THR A 106 16.88 3.48 -9.58
N GLN A 107 16.36 3.08 -8.43
CA GLN A 107 16.93 2.01 -7.60
C GLN A 107 15.84 1.11 -7.03
N ASN A 108 16.27 0.01 -6.41
CA ASN A 108 15.48 -0.77 -5.47
C ASN A 108 15.92 -0.34 -4.06
N THR A 109 15.13 0.53 -3.45
CA THR A 109 15.42 1.13 -2.15
C THR A 109 14.70 0.36 -1.04
N VAL A 110 15.44 -0.23 -0.10
CA VAL A 110 14.87 -0.87 1.08
C VAL A 110 14.46 0.21 2.08
N LEU A 111 13.16 0.34 2.33
CA LEU A 111 12.60 1.31 3.28
C LEU A 111 12.52 0.73 4.68
N ILE A 112 11.95 -0.46 4.80
CA ILE A 112 11.82 -1.21 6.06
C ILE A 112 12.37 -2.61 5.84
N GLU A 113 13.25 -3.07 6.71
CA GLU A 113 13.80 -4.43 6.69
C GLU A 113 13.50 -5.13 8.01
N LYS A 114 12.73 -6.21 7.96
CA LYS A 114 12.31 -6.97 9.15
C LYS A 114 11.80 -6.05 10.28
N GLY A 115 10.95 -5.09 9.88
CA GLY A 115 10.34 -4.13 10.77
C GLY A 115 11.19 -2.93 11.18
N ILE A 116 12.45 -2.85 10.76
CA ILE A 116 13.37 -1.75 11.10
C ILE A 116 13.43 -0.75 9.94
N LEU A 117 13.20 0.53 10.24
CA LEU A 117 13.32 1.60 9.24
C LEU A 117 14.78 1.75 8.81
N LYS A 118 15.04 1.65 7.51
CA LYS A 118 16.40 1.70 6.92
C LYS A 118 16.71 3.03 6.25
N GLY A 119 15.72 3.70 5.68
CA GLY A 119 15.93 4.94 4.96
C GLY A 119 14.64 5.62 4.54
N TYR A 120 14.79 6.75 3.86
CA TYR A 120 13.72 7.53 3.26
C TYR A 120 13.89 7.61 1.75
N LEU A 121 12.81 7.90 1.02
CA LEU A 121 12.85 8.22 -0.40
C LEU A 121 13.33 9.65 -0.58
N SER A 122 14.42 9.87 -1.31
CA SER A 122 15.04 11.20 -1.42
C SER A 122 15.12 11.71 -2.85
N ASP A 123 15.04 13.03 -2.95
CA ASP A 123 15.51 13.86 -4.04
C ASP A 123 16.93 14.37 -3.73
N LYS A 124 17.58 15.03 -4.68
CA LYS A 124 18.93 15.59 -4.49
C LYS A 124 18.99 16.62 -3.38
N LEU A 125 17.96 17.45 -3.23
CA LEU A 125 17.91 18.47 -2.17
C LEU A 125 17.89 17.83 -0.78
N SER A 126 16.97 16.88 -0.55
CA SER A 126 16.83 16.21 0.75
C SER A 126 18.03 15.32 1.05
N SER A 127 18.54 14.59 0.04
CA SER A 127 19.77 13.80 0.14
C SER A 127 20.95 14.65 0.64
N LYS A 128 21.18 15.81 0.02
CA LYS A 128 22.25 16.73 0.40
C LYS A 128 22.08 17.29 1.80
N LEU A 129 20.87 17.75 2.15
CA LEU A 129 20.61 18.42 3.42
C LEU A 129 20.59 17.45 4.61
N MET A 130 20.11 16.22 4.40
CA MET A 130 20.08 15.17 5.41
C MET A 130 21.36 14.33 5.45
N LYS A 131 22.29 14.53 4.51
CA LYS A 131 23.52 13.73 4.34
C LYS A 131 23.22 12.23 4.22
N MET A 132 22.24 11.90 3.41
CA MET A 132 21.80 10.54 3.14
C MET A 132 21.96 10.21 1.64
N PRO A 133 21.93 8.93 1.23
CA PRO A 133 21.99 8.55 -0.17
C PRO A 133 20.85 9.18 -0.98
N ASP A 134 21.12 9.54 -2.24
CA ASP A 134 20.11 9.84 -3.23
C ASP A 134 19.50 8.53 -3.73
N THR A 135 18.17 8.43 -3.70
CA THR A 135 17.46 7.20 -4.03
C THR A 135 16.81 7.20 -5.41
N GLY A 136 16.99 8.29 -6.19
CA GLY A 136 16.40 8.42 -7.51
C GLY A 136 14.88 8.54 -7.47
N ASN A 137 14.37 9.27 -6.48
CA ASN A 137 12.94 9.49 -6.27
C ASN A 137 12.52 10.96 -6.44
N GLY A 138 13.38 11.82 -6.99
CA GLY A 138 13.09 13.22 -7.30
C GLY A 138 12.18 13.31 -8.52
N ARG A 139 10.85 13.26 -8.34
CA ARG A 139 9.86 13.17 -9.43
C ARG A 139 8.94 14.39 -9.46
N ARG A 140 8.41 14.70 -10.62
CA ARG A 140 7.43 15.77 -10.87
C ARG A 140 6.39 15.34 -11.91
N GLU A 141 5.25 16.00 -11.93
CA GLU A 141 4.19 15.75 -12.91
C GLU A 141 4.60 16.15 -14.31
N SER A 142 5.18 17.35 -14.44
CA SER A 142 5.58 17.94 -15.73
C SER A 142 6.72 18.92 -15.56
N TYR A 143 7.22 19.47 -16.69
CA TYR A 143 8.28 20.48 -16.70
C TYR A 143 7.93 21.78 -15.93
N GLU A 144 6.64 22.05 -15.69
CA GLU A 144 6.16 23.23 -14.95
C GLU A 144 6.32 23.10 -13.43
N HIS A 145 6.63 21.89 -12.95
CA HIS A 145 6.66 21.58 -11.53
C HIS A 145 8.10 21.33 -11.03
N ILE A 146 8.31 21.64 -9.77
CA ILE A 146 9.59 21.33 -9.09
C ILE A 146 9.59 19.87 -8.69
N PRO A 147 10.67 19.10 -8.98
CA PRO A 147 10.83 17.74 -8.48
C PRO A 147 10.82 17.70 -6.96
N MET A 148 10.27 16.63 -6.41
CA MET A 148 10.21 16.34 -4.97
C MET A 148 10.28 14.85 -4.73
N PRO A 149 10.58 14.38 -3.50
CA PRO A 149 10.57 12.95 -3.20
C PRO A 149 9.19 12.34 -3.45
N ARG A 150 9.12 11.29 -4.27
CA ARG A 150 7.91 10.57 -4.64
C ARG A 150 8.20 9.08 -4.78
N MET A 151 7.25 8.26 -4.41
CA MET A 151 7.31 6.81 -4.62
C MET A 151 7.39 6.43 -6.10
N THR A 152 7.91 5.22 -6.37
CA THR A 152 7.86 4.54 -7.67
C THR A 152 6.91 3.34 -7.59
N ASN A 153 7.42 2.15 -7.32
CA ASN A 153 6.57 0.98 -7.00
C ASN A 153 6.89 0.56 -5.56
N THR A 154 5.99 0.85 -4.65
CA THR A 154 6.16 0.55 -3.22
C THR A 154 5.41 -0.73 -2.87
N TYR A 155 6.12 -1.74 -2.38
CA TYR A 155 5.49 -3.02 -2.06
C TYR A 155 6.18 -3.74 -0.89
N MET A 156 5.40 -4.63 -0.23
CA MET A 156 5.92 -5.55 0.78
C MET A 156 6.41 -6.83 0.11
N LEU A 157 7.57 -7.32 0.53
CA LEU A 157 8.09 -8.61 0.06
C LEU A 157 7.23 -9.76 0.59
N ALA A 158 7.21 -10.86 -0.16
CA ALA A 158 6.53 -12.09 0.27
C ALA A 158 7.12 -12.65 1.56
N GLY A 159 6.24 -13.17 2.39
CA GLY A 159 6.60 -13.97 3.55
C GLY A 159 6.57 -15.47 3.26
N GLU A 160 6.35 -16.26 4.31
CA GLU A 160 6.38 -17.73 4.23
C GLU A 160 5.00 -18.36 4.46
N ASP A 161 4.03 -17.59 4.98
CA ASP A 161 2.71 -18.10 5.35
C ASP A 161 1.89 -18.41 4.09
N SER A 162 1.05 -19.46 4.09
CA SER A 162 0.09 -19.67 3.00
C SER A 162 -1.12 -18.76 3.18
N PRO A 163 -1.69 -18.20 2.10
CA PRO A 163 -2.91 -17.39 2.19
C PRO A 163 -4.08 -18.11 2.84
N GLU A 164 -4.21 -19.41 2.59
CA GLU A 164 -5.24 -20.25 3.19
C GLU A 164 -5.07 -20.38 4.72
N ASP A 165 -3.83 -20.54 5.20
CA ASP A 165 -3.56 -20.63 6.63
C ASP A 165 -3.76 -19.28 7.31
N ILE A 166 -3.46 -18.16 6.62
CA ILE A 166 -3.78 -16.83 7.09
C ILE A 166 -5.29 -16.68 7.32
N LEU A 167 -6.12 -17.03 6.34
CA LEU A 167 -7.57 -16.97 6.45
C LEU A 167 -8.10 -17.90 7.56
N ARG A 168 -7.60 -19.14 7.64
CA ARG A 168 -7.98 -20.12 8.67
C ARG A 168 -7.64 -19.68 10.09
N SER A 169 -6.62 -18.81 10.24
CA SER A 169 -6.20 -18.33 11.56
C SER A 169 -7.16 -17.31 12.18
N VAL A 170 -8.08 -16.75 11.38
CA VAL A 170 -9.01 -15.69 11.82
C VAL A 170 -10.30 -16.30 12.33
N LYS A 171 -10.63 -16.04 13.59
CA LYS A 171 -11.88 -16.52 14.18
C LYS A 171 -13.09 -15.67 13.77
N ARG A 172 -12.95 -14.36 13.81
CA ARG A 172 -13.94 -13.39 13.32
C ARG A 172 -13.21 -12.13 12.86
N GLY A 173 -13.41 -11.76 11.60
CA GLY A 173 -12.70 -10.63 11.03
C GLY A 173 -13.22 -10.25 9.64
N VAL A 174 -12.47 -9.39 8.97
CA VAL A 174 -12.76 -8.93 7.62
C VAL A 174 -11.64 -9.33 6.68
N TYR A 175 -12.00 -9.87 5.52
CA TYR A 175 -11.11 -10.04 4.37
C TYR A 175 -11.36 -8.94 3.36
N ALA A 176 -10.45 -7.96 3.27
CA ALA A 176 -10.52 -6.85 2.32
C ALA A 176 -9.71 -7.19 1.07
N VAL A 177 -10.39 -7.37 -0.04
CA VAL A 177 -9.82 -7.84 -1.33
C VAL A 177 -9.45 -6.68 -2.23
N ASN A 178 -10.27 -5.60 -2.21
CA ASN A 178 -10.05 -4.46 -3.08
C ASN A 178 -10.50 -3.15 -2.43
N PHE A 179 -9.93 -2.03 -2.88
CA PHE A 179 -10.19 -0.70 -2.35
C PHE A 179 -10.58 0.27 -3.46
N GLY A 180 -11.55 1.15 -3.16
CA GLY A 180 -11.97 2.23 -4.05
C GLY A 180 -11.14 3.51 -3.91
N GLY A 181 -10.43 3.65 -2.80
CA GLY A 181 -9.58 4.81 -2.51
C GLY A 181 -9.30 4.95 -1.02
N GLY A 182 -8.38 5.85 -0.68
CA GLY A 182 -8.00 6.15 0.69
C GLY A 182 -7.37 7.53 0.82
N GLN A 183 -7.17 7.95 2.06
CA GLN A 183 -6.53 9.19 2.43
C GLN A 183 -5.64 8.98 3.65
N VAL A 184 -4.54 9.75 3.73
CA VAL A 184 -3.66 9.78 4.89
C VAL A 184 -3.40 11.22 5.34
N ASP A 185 -3.39 11.43 6.65
CA ASP A 185 -2.77 12.60 7.27
C ASP A 185 -1.31 12.26 7.59
N ILE A 186 -0.40 12.76 6.80
CA ILE A 186 1.04 12.44 6.90
C ILE A 186 1.63 12.86 8.24
N THR A 187 1.10 13.92 8.86
CA THR A 187 1.61 14.49 10.10
C THR A 187 1.41 13.55 11.29
N ASN A 188 0.27 12.89 11.36
CA ASN A 188 -0.08 11.99 12.45
C ASN A 188 -0.19 10.51 12.02
N GLY A 189 -0.07 10.24 10.72
CA GLY A 189 -0.14 8.90 10.14
C GLY A 189 -1.53 8.28 10.08
N LYS A 190 -2.59 9.00 10.43
CA LYS A 190 -3.97 8.47 10.37
C LYS A 190 -4.39 8.27 8.92
N PHE A 191 -4.97 7.11 8.63
CA PHE A 191 -5.50 6.80 7.31
C PHE A 191 -6.94 6.28 7.40
N VAL A 192 -7.65 6.42 6.28
CA VAL A 192 -8.99 5.88 6.06
C VAL A 192 -9.05 5.30 4.66
N PHE A 193 -9.48 4.04 4.53
CA PHE A 193 -9.67 3.34 3.26
C PHE A 193 -11.08 2.78 3.16
N SER A 194 -11.72 2.96 2.00
CA SER A 194 -13.00 2.32 1.70
C SER A 194 -12.78 1.10 0.82
N ALA A 195 -13.14 -0.08 1.33
CA ALA A 195 -13.08 -1.30 0.55
C ALA A 195 -14.19 -1.29 -0.51
N SER A 196 -13.82 -1.57 -1.76
CA SER A 196 -14.77 -1.82 -2.84
C SER A 196 -15.19 -3.29 -2.91
N GLU A 197 -14.38 -4.19 -2.34
CA GLU A 197 -14.70 -5.61 -2.18
C GLU A 197 -14.15 -6.10 -0.84
N ALA A 198 -15.02 -6.58 0.03
CA ALA A 198 -14.67 -7.16 1.31
C ALA A 198 -15.64 -8.28 1.70
N TYR A 199 -15.19 -9.16 2.57
CA TYR A 199 -15.96 -10.31 3.05
C TYR A 199 -15.81 -10.48 4.56
N LEU A 200 -16.82 -11.04 5.19
CA LEU A 200 -16.75 -11.49 6.57
C LEU A 200 -15.97 -12.81 6.65
N ILE A 201 -15.11 -12.93 7.65
CA ILE A 201 -14.46 -14.20 8.02
C ILE A 201 -15.11 -14.67 9.33
N GLU A 202 -15.57 -15.93 9.34
CA GLU A 202 -16.12 -16.60 10.51
C GLU A 202 -15.51 -18.00 10.62
N ASP A 203 -14.88 -18.29 11.75
CA ASP A 203 -14.21 -19.57 12.04
C ASP A 203 -13.27 -20.05 10.91
N GLY A 204 -12.46 -19.12 10.39
CA GLY A 204 -11.48 -19.40 9.32
C GLY A 204 -12.05 -19.52 7.90
N HIS A 205 -13.34 -19.22 7.71
CA HIS A 205 -14.02 -19.30 6.41
C HIS A 205 -14.49 -17.93 5.95
N VAL A 206 -14.26 -17.63 4.68
CA VAL A 206 -14.83 -16.46 4.01
C VAL A 206 -16.31 -16.73 3.77
N THR A 207 -17.20 -15.88 4.32
CA THR A 207 -18.65 -16.16 4.33
C THR A 207 -19.41 -15.13 3.48
N ALA A 208 -19.83 -14.01 4.04
CA ALA A 208 -20.72 -13.06 3.38
C ALA A 208 -19.96 -11.87 2.79
N PRO A 209 -20.30 -11.37 1.59
CA PRO A 209 -19.78 -10.11 1.09
C PRO A 209 -20.26 -8.95 1.96
N LEU A 210 -19.40 -7.94 2.10
CA LEU A 210 -19.62 -6.77 2.93
C LEU A 210 -19.66 -5.50 2.06
N ARG A 211 -20.54 -4.58 2.41
CA ARG A 211 -20.61 -3.21 1.87
C ARG A 211 -20.35 -2.19 2.96
N ASN A 212 -20.03 -0.97 2.56
CA ASN A 212 -19.73 0.13 3.48
C ASN A 212 -18.59 -0.22 4.47
N CYS A 213 -17.65 -1.06 4.03
CA CYS A 213 -16.51 -1.47 4.84
C CYS A 213 -15.40 -0.42 4.71
N THR A 214 -15.06 0.21 5.83
CA THR A 214 -14.00 1.20 5.89
C THR A 214 -12.94 0.76 6.89
N LEU A 215 -11.68 0.76 6.48
CA LEU A 215 -10.55 0.49 7.37
C LEU A 215 -9.96 1.81 7.86
N ILE A 216 -9.81 1.94 9.17
CA ILE A 216 -9.31 3.14 9.83
C ILE A 216 -8.12 2.74 10.69
N GLY A 217 -7.01 3.46 10.56
CA GLY A 217 -5.81 3.14 11.31
C GLY A 217 -4.82 4.29 11.38
N ASN A 218 -3.64 3.95 11.89
CA ASN A 218 -2.48 4.83 11.93
C ASN A 218 -1.30 4.06 11.35
N GLY A 219 -0.56 4.65 10.40
CA GLY A 219 0.49 3.97 9.65
C GLY A 219 1.56 3.32 10.53
N PRO A 220 2.22 4.07 11.43
CA PRO A 220 3.18 3.51 12.36
C PRO A 220 2.64 2.38 13.25
N ASP A 221 1.37 2.42 13.64
CA ASP A 221 0.75 1.39 14.48
C ASP A 221 0.31 0.16 13.68
N ALA A 222 -0.35 0.37 12.54
CA ALA A 222 -0.94 -0.71 11.75
C ALA A 222 0.06 -1.80 11.35
N LEU A 223 1.24 -1.41 10.85
CA LEU A 223 2.25 -2.39 10.44
C LEU A 223 2.90 -3.14 11.61
N THR A 224 2.83 -2.62 12.84
CA THR A 224 3.30 -3.35 14.03
C THR A 224 2.38 -4.52 14.38
N LYS A 225 1.11 -4.46 13.93
CA LYS A 225 0.08 -5.47 14.18
C LYS A 225 0.03 -6.57 13.12
N VAL A 226 0.92 -6.52 12.13
CA VAL A 226 1.03 -7.59 11.12
C VAL A 226 1.60 -8.84 11.79
N SER A 227 0.81 -9.89 11.85
CA SER A 227 1.18 -11.17 12.49
C SER A 227 1.51 -12.28 11.49
N MET A 228 0.97 -12.22 10.27
CA MET A 228 1.24 -13.17 9.20
C MET A 228 1.43 -12.45 7.87
N VAL A 229 2.34 -12.99 7.02
CA VAL A 229 2.67 -12.45 5.69
C VAL A 229 2.73 -13.60 4.70
N GLY A 230 1.89 -13.55 3.70
CA GLY A 230 1.72 -14.57 2.68
C GLY A 230 2.88 -14.71 1.71
N ASN A 231 2.93 -15.83 1.01
CA ASN A 231 3.91 -16.15 -0.03
C ASN A 231 3.43 -15.78 -1.45
N ASP A 232 2.30 -15.08 -1.55
CA ASP A 232 1.52 -14.79 -2.76
C ASP A 232 1.63 -13.33 -3.21
N LEU A 233 2.81 -12.69 -3.05
CA LEU A 233 3.00 -11.29 -3.46
C LEU A 233 2.47 -11.06 -4.88
N GLN A 234 1.59 -10.08 -5.01
CA GLN A 234 1.16 -9.52 -6.27
C GLN A 234 1.39 -8.01 -6.29
N LEU A 235 1.62 -7.48 -7.49
CA LEU A 235 1.64 -6.05 -7.74
C LEU A 235 0.30 -5.64 -8.36
N ASP A 236 -0.07 -4.38 -8.16
CA ASP A 236 -1.28 -3.79 -8.77
C ASP A 236 -1.29 -3.90 -10.30
N GLU A 237 -2.44 -3.70 -10.91
CA GLU A 237 -2.60 -3.82 -12.37
C GLU A 237 -2.25 -2.54 -13.16
N GLY A 238 -1.53 -1.61 -12.54
CA GLY A 238 -1.05 -0.41 -13.22
C GLY A 238 -2.05 0.75 -13.21
N VAL A 239 -2.86 0.88 -12.16
CA VAL A 239 -3.86 1.96 -12.03
C VAL A 239 -3.41 3.08 -11.09
N GLY A 240 -2.32 2.89 -10.34
CA GLY A 240 -1.88 3.79 -9.29
C GLY A 240 -1.50 5.19 -9.80
N THR A 241 -2.08 6.20 -9.18
CA THR A 241 -1.72 7.61 -9.36
C THR A 241 -1.60 8.25 -7.99
N CYS A 242 -0.45 8.85 -7.73
CA CYS A 242 -0.13 9.48 -6.44
C CYS A 242 -0.21 11.00 -6.56
N GLY A 243 -0.93 11.63 -5.64
CA GLY A 243 -1.04 13.09 -5.54
C GLY A 243 -0.21 13.65 -4.40
N LYS A 244 0.55 14.75 -4.63
CA LYS A 244 1.26 15.50 -3.60
C LYS A 244 1.50 16.93 -4.08
N ASP A 245 1.20 17.91 -3.25
CA ASP A 245 1.39 19.35 -3.55
C ASP A 245 0.81 19.77 -4.91
N GLY A 246 -0.38 19.25 -5.25
CA GLY A 246 -1.07 19.55 -6.50
C GLY A 246 -0.45 18.86 -7.73
N GLN A 247 0.50 17.97 -7.57
CA GLN A 247 1.15 17.21 -8.64
C GLN A 247 0.75 15.73 -8.59
N SER A 248 0.52 15.13 -9.74
CA SER A 248 0.19 13.72 -9.90
C SER A 248 1.31 12.97 -10.62
N VAL A 249 1.73 11.82 -10.10
CA VAL A 249 2.70 10.94 -10.76
C VAL A 249 2.21 9.50 -10.81
N PRO A 250 2.53 8.73 -11.88
CA PRO A 250 2.22 7.31 -11.94
C PRO A 250 3.02 6.55 -10.87
N VAL A 251 2.37 5.63 -10.18
CA VAL A 251 2.99 4.75 -9.16
C VAL A 251 2.49 3.34 -9.31
N GLY A 252 3.20 2.40 -8.70
CA GLY A 252 2.75 1.03 -8.48
C GLY A 252 2.73 0.70 -7.00
N VAL A 253 1.90 -0.25 -6.62
CA VAL A 253 1.83 -0.78 -5.27
C VAL A 253 1.79 -2.31 -5.30
N GLY A 254 2.06 -2.94 -4.17
CA GLY A 254 1.94 -4.38 -4.06
C GLY A 254 2.00 -4.88 -2.63
N ILE A 255 1.37 -6.01 -2.40
CA ILE A 255 1.35 -6.67 -1.11
C ILE A 255 1.07 -8.16 -1.32
N PRO A 256 1.63 -9.07 -0.52
CA PRO A 256 1.09 -10.41 -0.37
C PRO A 256 -0.16 -10.37 0.51
N THR A 257 -0.86 -11.48 0.64
CA THR A 257 -1.89 -11.61 1.68
C THR A 257 -1.26 -11.37 3.06
N ILE A 258 -1.82 -10.44 3.85
CA ILE A 258 -1.35 -10.17 5.21
C ILE A 258 -2.49 -10.21 6.21
N LYS A 259 -2.18 -10.59 7.45
CA LYS A 259 -3.08 -10.50 8.59
C LYS A 259 -2.61 -9.40 9.54
N LEU A 260 -3.55 -8.54 9.93
CA LEU A 260 -3.41 -7.59 11.03
C LEU A 260 -4.28 -8.08 12.19
N ASP A 261 -3.69 -8.23 13.37
CA ASP A 261 -4.39 -8.77 14.55
C ASP A 261 -5.47 -7.82 15.10
N SER A 262 -5.35 -6.53 14.82
CA SER A 262 -6.37 -5.54 15.20
C SER A 262 -6.31 -4.34 14.26
N MET A 263 -7.48 -3.99 13.71
CA MET A 263 -7.70 -2.74 12.97
C MET A 263 -9.14 -2.29 13.19
N THR A 264 -9.36 -0.98 13.21
CA THR A 264 -10.71 -0.44 13.29
C THR A 264 -11.40 -0.58 11.95
N VAL A 265 -12.50 -1.30 11.95
CA VAL A 265 -13.44 -1.39 10.83
C VAL A 265 -14.60 -0.45 11.10
N GLY A 266 -14.84 0.48 10.18
CA GLY A 266 -16.02 1.34 10.16
C GLY A 266 -17.10 0.68 9.30
N GLY A 267 -18.29 0.54 9.88
CA GLY A 267 -19.46 -0.03 9.23
C GLY A 267 -20.71 0.37 9.99
N THR A 268 -21.86 -0.09 9.53
CA THR A 268 -23.18 0.18 10.15
C THR A 268 -23.86 -1.10 10.61
N GLY A 269 -23.25 -2.26 10.35
CA GLY A 269 -23.67 -3.58 10.81
C GLY A 269 -23.34 -3.81 12.30
N SER A 270 -24.20 -4.53 13.00
CA SER A 270 -24.04 -4.95 14.40
C SER A 270 -23.40 -6.34 14.49
#